data_d15ff77b4ab0fc4b11468ee3e01564fb
#
_entry.id   d15ff77b4ab0fc4b11468ee3e01564fb
#
_cell.length_a   1.000
_cell.length_b   1.000
_cell.length_c   1.000
_cell.angle_alpha   90.00
_cell.angle_beta   90.00
_cell.angle_gamma   90.00
#
_symmetry.space_group_name_H-M   'P 1'
#
loop_
_entity.id
_entity.type
_entity.pdbx_description
1 polymer ?
#
loop_
_entity_poly.entity_id
_entity_poly.type
_entity_poly.pdbx_seq_one_letter_code
_entity_poly.pdbx_strand_id
1 'polypeptide(L)'
;MVNKLYYGDNLEVLRKYIKDESIDLCYIDPPFNSKRNYNQIYNNLGKEDQAQAQAFVDTWTWDNHANEALEEIQSNYQGKFTSQTIDLIDGLTKVLGKGSLLAYLVSMTLRIVEIHRVLKSTGSFYLHCDPTASHYLKIVLDTIFCSQGGDYIAEITWERTSAHSDSKTFANTTDVIFLYSKRILMFNQQFKPYSEEYLKKYYKHQDGKGRFLDRDLTAGGLSGGGYNYDWKGIKKLWRCPIETMQKYEEQNKLYYTRNGTPRLKQYLEEMPGVPLTNLWNDIPPINSQASEKLGYPTQKPEALLERIIKASSNKGDIILDAYCGCGTTIAVAERLERNWIGIDITYQSISLMLKRLEDSFGKNVLDKIELNGIPKDLESAKALATKPDDRTRKEFEKWAVLTYSNNRAVINDKKGADKGIDAIAYFQGDKDNREKIVFQVKSGNVKSGDIRDLQGTMTLQGAALGIFITLKPPSKDMIQTAKSAGIYRGRYMSQSVDKIEIVT
;
A
#
# COMPACT_ATOMS: atom_id res chain seq x y z
N MET A 1 21.26 -5.21 0.94
CA MET A 1 20.49 -5.46 2.19
C MET A 1 19.44 -6.51 1.86
N VAL A 2 19.04 -7.35 2.81
CA VAL A 2 17.97 -8.33 2.57
C VAL A 2 16.62 -7.63 2.77
N ASN A 3 15.72 -7.75 1.81
CA ASN A 3 14.35 -7.24 1.92
C ASN A 3 13.61 -8.00 3.02
N LYS A 4 12.74 -7.31 3.77
CA LYS A 4 12.10 -7.89 4.95
C LYS A 4 10.59 -7.75 4.88
N LEU A 5 9.91 -8.84 5.21
CA LEU A 5 8.46 -8.88 5.33
C LEU A 5 8.08 -9.36 6.72
N TYR A 6 7.31 -8.56 7.44
CA TYR A 6 6.85 -8.85 8.79
C TYR A 6 5.35 -9.09 8.82
N TYR A 7 4.97 -10.23 9.40
CA TYR A 7 3.61 -10.50 9.80
C TYR A 7 3.43 -10.14 11.29
N GLY A 8 2.53 -9.22 11.60
CA GLY A 8 2.25 -8.80 12.97
C GLY A 8 1.74 -7.37 13.08
N ASP A 9 1.48 -6.92 14.30
CA ASP A 9 1.14 -5.53 14.59
C ASP A 9 2.32 -4.60 14.27
N ASN A 10 2.07 -3.59 13.46
CA ASN A 10 3.11 -2.71 12.97
C ASN A 10 3.77 -1.87 14.08
N LEU A 11 3.04 -1.50 15.13
CA LEU A 11 3.62 -0.77 16.26
C LEU A 11 4.65 -1.64 17.00
N GLU A 12 4.34 -2.91 17.21
CA GLU A 12 5.29 -3.85 17.82
C GLU A 12 6.52 -4.08 16.93
N VAL A 13 6.29 -4.28 15.63
CA VAL A 13 7.38 -4.50 14.67
C VAL A 13 8.28 -3.27 14.60
N LEU A 14 7.71 -2.07 14.46
CA LEU A 14 8.47 -0.81 14.46
C LEU A 14 9.36 -0.68 15.70
N ARG A 15 8.79 -0.95 16.89
CA ARG A 15 9.51 -0.83 18.18
C ARG A 15 10.62 -1.86 18.38
N LYS A 16 10.38 -3.12 17.96
CA LYS A 16 11.29 -4.23 18.29
C LYS A 16 12.35 -4.49 17.22
N TYR A 17 12.02 -4.28 15.94
CA TYR A 17 12.85 -4.79 14.84
C TYR A 17 13.38 -3.72 13.90
N ILE A 18 12.78 -2.52 13.87
CA ILE A 18 13.24 -1.46 12.97
C ILE A 18 14.13 -0.49 13.75
N LYS A 19 15.37 -0.36 13.29
CA LYS A 19 16.38 0.50 13.91
C LYS A 19 16.07 1.97 13.68
N ASP A 20 16.52 2.79 14.63
CA ASP A 20 16.49 4.24 14.50
C ASP A 20 17.24 4.68 13.23
N GLU A 21 16.74 5.72 12.61
CA GLU A 21 17.39 6.39 11.46
C GLU A 21 17.86 5.45 10.35
N SER A 22 17.07 4.41 10.05
CA SER A 22 17.41 3.40 9.05
C SER A 22 16.59 3.48 7.76
N ILE A 23 15.49 4.24 7.71
CA ILE A 23 14.53 4.30 6.62
C ILE A 23 14.68 5.60 5.84
N ASP A 24 14.72 5.51 4.52
CA ASP A 24 14.83 6.67 3.61
C ASP A 24 13.46 7.23 3.24
N LEU A 25 12.47 6.37 3.02
CA LEU A 25 11.10 6.75 2.68
C LEU A 25 10.13 5.84 3.40
N CYS A 26 9.14 6.41 4.07
CA CYS A 26 7.98 5.68 4.58
C CYS A 26 6.71 6.17 3.88
N TYR A 27 5.95 5.25 3.30
CA TYR A 27 4.60 5.47 2.82
C TYR A 27 3.65 4.57 3.58
N ILE A 28 2.53 5.11 4.05
CA ILE A 28 1.46 4.32 4.65
C ILE A 28 0.09 4.73 4.12
N ASP A 29 -0.76 3.73 3.97
CA ASP A 29 -2.18 3.82 3.61
C ASP A 29 -3.01 3.08 4.67
N PRO A 30 -3.15 3.65 5.89
CA PRO A 30 -3.83 2.99 6.99
C PRO A 30 -5.34 2.94 6.76
N PRO A 31 -6.09 2.03 7.43
CA PRO A 31 -7.54 2.07 7.45
C PRO A 31 -8.06 3.45 7.84
N PHE A 32 -9.05 4.00 7.09
CA PHE A 32 -9.49 5.41 7.23
C PHE A 32 -10.57 5.66 8.28
N ASN A 33 -10.98 4.63 9.03
CA ASN A 33 -12.15 4.68 9.93
C ASN A 33 -13.47 4.97 9.17
N SER A 34 -13.60 4.40 7.98
CA SER A 34 -14.77 4.59 7.11
C SER A 34 -16.04 3.86 7.62
N LYS A 35 -15.91 3.11 8.71
CA LYS A 35 -16.96 2.23 9.29
C LYS A 35 -17.43 1.13 8.35
N ARG A 36 -16.56 0.70 7.42
CA ARG A 36 -16.82 -0.37 6.45
C ARG A 36 -15.93 -1.57 6.74
N ASN A 37 -16.47 -2.76 6.50
CA ASN A 37 -15.69 -3.98 6.45
C ASN A 37 -15.31 -4.22 4.99
N TYR A 38 -14.04 -4.34 4.71
CA TYR A 38 -13.54 -4.60 3.36
C TYR A 38 -13.32 -6.09 3.18
N ASN A 39 -13.94 -6.64 2.14
CA ASN A 39 -13.83 -8.04 1.78
C ASN A 39 -13.07 -8.18 0.46
N GLN A 40 -12.19 -9.16 0.37
CA GLN A 40 -11.53 -9.49 -0.88
C GLN A 40 -12.46 -10.32 -1.77
N ILE A 41 -12.62 -9.90 -3.02
CA ILE A 41 -13.39 -10.64 -4.03
C ILE A 41 -12.40 -11.49 -4.82
N TYR A 42 -12.63 -12.81 -4.82
CA TYR A 42 -11.83 -13.72 -5.63
C TYR A 42 -12.40 -13.85 -7.03
N ASN A 43 -11.55 -13.68 -8.05
CA ASN A 43 -11.90 -13.96 -9.44
C ASN A 43 -11.41 -15.36 -9.80
N ASN A 44 -12.31 -16.31 -9.87
CA ASN A 44 -12.03 -17.63 -10.42
C ASN A 44 -12.51 -17.71 -11.87
N LEU A 45 -11.58 -17.98 -12.81
CA LEU A 45 -11.88 -18.19 -14.24
C LEU A 45 -12.64 -17.02 -14.93
N GLY A 46 -12.30 -15.77 -14.55
CA GLY A 46 -12.87 -14.59 -15.25
C GLY A 46 -14.30 -14.22 -14.86
N LYS A 47 -14.87 -14.84 -13.82
CA LYS A 47 -16.14 -14.44 -13.20
C LYS A 47 -15.91 -14.04 -11.75
N GLU A 48 -16.55 -12.96 -11.31
CA GLU A 48 -16.56 -12.58 -9.89
C GLU A 48 -17.15 -13.73 -9.07
N ASP A 49 -16.37 -14.24 -8.12
CA ASP A 49 -16.86 -15.25 -7.17
C ASP A 49 -17.62 -14.53 -6.06
N GLN A 50 -18.77 -15.09 -5.63
CA GLN A 50 -19.48 -14.59 -4.45
C GLN A 50 -18.71 -14.89 -3.15
N ALA A 51 -17.61 -15.63 -3.22
CA ALA A 51 -16.73 -15.89 -2.11
C ALA A 51 -15.93 -14.62 -1.78
N GLN A 52 -16.23 -14.01 -0.65
CA GLN A 52 -15.53 -12.84 -0.12
C GLN A 52 -14.82 -13.22 1.18
N ALA A 53 -13.51 -12.91 1.26
CA ALA A 53 -12.80 -12.98 2.53
C ALA A 53 -12.59 -11.57 3.07
N GLN A 54 -12.78 -11.40 4.37
CA GLN A 54 -12.52 -10.11 5.02
C GLN A 54 -11.02 -9.81 4.97
N ALA A 55 -10.64 -8.77 4.23
CA ALA A 55 -9.25 -8.35 4.13
C ALA A 55 -8.81 -7.58 5.39
N PHE A 56 -9.65 -6.64 5.86
CA PHE A 56 -9.43 -5.91 7.12
C PHE A 56 -10.71 -5.23 7.59
N VAL A 57 -10.73 -4.86 8.87
CA VAL A 57 -11.83 -4.12 9.50
C VAL A 57 -11.44 -2.65 9.61
N ASP A 58 -12.20 -1.77 8.95
CA ASP A 58 -12.03 -0.32 9.01
C ASP A 58 -13.06 0.32 9.97
N THR A 59 -13.14 -0.25 11.15
CA THR A 59 -14.01 0.25 12.21
C THR A 59 -13.22 0.33 13.52
N TRP A 60 -13.13 1.52 14.06
CA TRP A 60 -12.45 1.80 15.29
C TRP A 60 -13.47 1.95 16.43
N THR A 61 -13.17 1.35 17.57
CA THR A 61 -13.98 1.47 18.78
C THR A 61 -13.10 1.91 19.93
N TRP A 62 -13.68 2.67 20.86
CA TRP A 62 -12.96 3.00 22.08
C TRP A 62 -12.97 1.78 23.00
N ASP A 63 -11.82 1.13 23.15
CA ASP A 63 -11.63 -0.08 23.93
C ASP A 63 -10.43 0.07 24.89
N ASN A 64 -10.01 -1.03 25.53
CA ASN A 64 -8.87 -1.03 26.44
C ASN A 64 -7.57 -0.63 25.73
N HIS A 65 -7.35 -1.04 24.48
CA HIS A 65 -6.16 -0.67 23.72
C HIS A 65 -6.12 0.84 23.43
N ALA A 66 -7.27 1.46 23.17
CA ALA A 66 -7.34 2.91 22.99
C ALA A 66 -7.07 3.65 24.32
N ASN A 67 -7.53 3.11 25.48
CA ASN A 67 -7.19 3.68 26.78
C ASN A 67 -5.69 3.54 27.08
N GLU A 68 -5.08 2.38 26.87
CA GLU A 68 -3.65 2.14 27.05
C GLU A 68 -2.81 3.07 26.15
N ALA A 69 -3.20 3.23 24.88
CA ALA A 69 -2.56 4.16 23.97
C ALA A 69 -2.63 5.61 24.41
N LEU A 70 -3.80 6.05 24.90
CA LEU A 70 -3.97 7.40 25.46
C LEU A 70 -3.10 7.60 26.71
N GLU A 71 -3.08 6.64 27.63
CA GLU A 71 -2.27 6.69 28.84
C GLU A 71 -0.77 6.71 28.53
N GLU A 72 -0.31 5.94 27.54
CA GLU A 72 1.08 5.98 27.08
C GLU A 72 1.47 7.36 26.55
N ILE A 73 0.60 8.02 25.78
CA ILE A 73 0.85 9.37 25.26
C ILE A 73 0.89 10.38 26.43
N GLN A 74 -0.10 10.35 27.32
CA GLN A 74 -0.24 11.32 28.43
C GLN A 74 0.86 11.17 29.46
N SER A 75 1.22 9.94 29.85
CA SER A 75 2.26 9.69 30.85
C SER A 75 3.65 9.98 30.30
N ASN A 76 3.87 9.79 29.01
CA ASN A 76 5.14 9.97 28.30
C ASN A 76 6.37 9.40 29.07
N TYR A 77 6.19 8.28 29.77
CA TYR A 77 7.21 7.69 30.66
C TYR A 77 8.52 7.33 29.95
N GLN A 78 8.49 7.19 28.61
CA GLN A 78 9.66 6.94 27.77
C GLN A 78 10.23 8.21 27.11
N GLY A 79 9.60 9.37 27.30
CA GLY A 79 10.03 10.64 26.71
C GLY A 79 9.94 10.70 25.18
N LYS A 80 9.05 9.91 24.57
CA LYS A 80 8.92 9.79 23.11
C LYS A 80 8.05 10.87 22.48
N PHE A 81 7.14 11.44 23.23
CA PHE A 81 6.16 12.42 22.74
C PHE A 81 6.60 13.84 23.07
N THR A 82 6.44 14.75 22.10
CA THR A 82 6.65 16.18 22.36
C THR A 82 5.54 16.73 23.25
N SER A 83 5.80 17.83 23.96
CA SER A 83 4.75 18.51 24.74
C SER A 83 3.56 18.90 23.87
N GLN A 84 3.84 19.37 22.65
CA GLN A 84 2.79 19.75 21.68
C GLN A 84 1.90 18.55 21.29
N THR A 85 2.50 17.36 21.15
CA THR A 85 1.72 16.13 20.85
C THR A 85 0.80 15.77 22.02
N ILE A 86 1.29 15.85 23.25
CA ILE A 86 0.51 15.55 24.46
C ILE A 86 -0.65 16.55 24.60
N ASP A 87 -0.35 17.85 24.52
CA ASP A 87 -1.33 18.93 24.65
C ASP A 87 -2.43 18.81 23.55
N LEU A 88 -2.03 18.46 22.32
CA LEU A 88 -2.98 18.24 21.24
C LEU A 88 -3.93 17.07 21.53
N ILE A 89 -3.39 15.91 21.93
CA ILE A 89 -4.19 14.71 22.21
C ILE A 89 -5.12 14.95 23.40
N ASP A 90 -4.68 15.67 24.42
CA ASP A 90 -5.50 16.10 25.55
C ASP A 90 -6.65 17.03 25.09
N GLY A 91 -6.34 18.00 24.24
CA GLY A 91 -7.34 18.89 23.63
C GLY A 91 -8.36 18.11 22.81
N LEU A 92 -7.91 17.20 21.94
CA LEU A 92 -8.78 16.36 21.12
C LEU A 92 -9.64 15.43 21.98
N THR A 93 -9.11 14.90 23.08
CA THR A 93 -9.86 14.07 24.02
C THR A 93 -11.05 14.85 24.62
N LYS A 94 -10.86 16.13 24.97
CA LYS A 94 -11.91 17.01 25.48
C LYS A 94 -12.95 17.37 24.42
N VAL A 95 -12.52 17.58 23.17
CA VAL A 95 -13.40 18.05 22.07
C VAL A 95 -14.17 16.91 21.43
N LEU A 96 -13.52 15.78 21.13
CA LEU A 96 -14.09 14.66 20.40
C LEU A 96 -14.78 13.63 21.32
N GLY A 97 -14.38 13.60 22.60
CA GLY A 97 -14.77 12.53 23.52
C GLY A 97 -14.18 11.17 23.11
N LYS A 98 -14.40 10.17 23.97
CA LYS A 98 -13.90 8.79 23.78
C LYS A 98 -14.72 8.02 22.75
N GLY A 99 -14.55 8.36 21.48
CA GLY A 99 -15.24 7.74 20.34
C GLY A 99 -14.26 7.15 19.31
N SER A 100 -14.81 6.67 18.20
CA SER A 100 -14.07 5.98 17.15
C SER A 100 -12.96 6.84 16.52
N LEU A 101 -13.23 8.13 16.30
CA LEU A 101 -12.22 9.03 15.72
C LEU A 101 -11.04 9.24 16.66
N LEU A 102 -11.29 9.45 17.97
CA LEU A 102 -10.21 9.60 18.94
C LEU A 102 -9.41 8.30 19.08
N ALA A 103 -10.07 7.13 19.11
CA ALA A 103 -9.39 5.83 19.13
C ALA A 103 -8.44 5.67 17.94
N TYR A 104 -8.90 6.06 16.75
CA TYR A 104 -8.08 6.09 15.54
C TYR A 104 -6.87 7.04 15.68
N LEU A 105 -7.10 8.27 16.14
CA LEU A 105 -6.05 9.29 16.25
C LEU A 105 -4.97 8.91 17.27
N VAL A 106 -5.34 8.39 18.45
CA VAL A 106 -4.33 7.94 19.45
C VAL A 106 -3.52 6.76 18.91
N SER A 107 -4.17 5.81 18.24
CA SER A 107 -3.49 4.68 17.60
C SER A 107 -2.52 5.12 16.51
N MET A 108 -2.91 6.06 15.65
CA MET A 108 -2.05 6.63 14.61
C MET A 108 -0.90 7.45 15.20
N THR A 109 -1.14 8.20 16.26
CA THR A 109 -0.08 8.99 16.95
C THR A 109 1.07 8.09 17.40
N LEU A 110 0.80 6.95 18.04
CA LEU A 110 1.83 6.00 18.45
C LEU A 110 2.69 5.54 17.27
N ARG A 111 2.05 5.21 16.17
CA ARG A 111 2.71 4.70 14.95
C ARG A 111 3.52 5.78 14.24
N ILE A 112 2.98 6.98 14.13
CA ILE A 112 3.65 8.11 13.47
C ILE A 112 4.91 8.52 14.27
N VAL A 113 4.87 8.49 15.59
CA VAL A 113 6.05 8.74 16.43
C VAL A 113 7.15 7.68 16.18
N GLU A 114 6.78 6.41 16.08
CA GLU A 114 7.76 5.36 15.78
C GLU A 114 8.27 5.46 14.32
N ILE A 115 7.42 5.83 13.36
CA ILE A 115 7.85 6.11 11.97
C ILE A 115 8.83 7.27 11.94
N HIS A 116 8.56 8.37 12.67
CA HIS A 116 9.49 9.48 12.79
C HIS A 116 10.86 9.03 13.38
N ARG A 117 10.86 8.17 14.41
CA ARG A 117 12.08 7.61 15.01
C ARG A 117 12.93 6.86 13.98
N VAL A 118 12.30 5.96 13.21
CA VAL A 118 13.03 5.08 12.27
C VAL A 118 13.47 5.77 10.97
N LEU A 119 12.87 6.91 10.61
CA LEU A 119 13.29 7.70 9.44
C LEU A 119 14.69 8.29 9.66
N LYS A 120 15.52 8.28 8.62
CA LYS A 120 16.78 9.02 8.57
C LYS A 120 16.53 10.53 8.63
N SER A 121 17.54 11.33 8.92
CA SER A 121 17.45 12.80 8.89
C SER A 121 17.03 13.35 7.52
N THR A 122 17.35 12.65 6.44
CA THR A 122 16.92 12.94 5.07
C THR A 122 15.64 12.23 4.67
N GLY A 123 15.04 11.46 5.58
CA GLY A 123 13.89 10.61 5.31
C GLY A 123 12.60 11.40 5.09
N SER A 124 11.77 10.92 4.17
CA SER A 124 10.46 11.46 3.84
C SER A 124 9.34 10.55 4.32
N PHE A 125 8.24 11.15 4.74
CA PHE A 125 7.03 10.45 5.17
C PHE A 125 5.83 10.85 4.34
N TYR A 126 5.13 9.86 3.78
CA TYR A 126 3.87 10.04 3.07
C TYR A 126 2.75 9.34 3.84
N LEU A 127 1.74 10.11 4.23
CA LEU A 127 0.52 9.59 4.85
C LEU A 127 -0.66 9.76 3.89
N HIS A 128 -1.20 8.65 3.41
CA HIS A 128 -2.41 8.64 2.61
C HIS A 128 -3.64 8.56 3.52
N CYS A 129 -4.60 9.43 3.33
CA CYS A 129 -5.83 9.45 4.12
C CYS A 129 -7.00 10.05 3.34
N ASP A 130 -8.20 9.76 3.79
CA ASP A 130 -9.40 10.38 3.28
C ASP A 130 -9.71 11.71 4.00
N PRO A 131 -10.63 12.53 3.46
CA PRO A 131 -11.00 13.79 4.08
C PRO A 131 -11.62 13.68 5.49
N THR A 132 -12.06 12.50 5.93
CA THR A 132 -12.72 12.31 7.24
C THR A 132 -11.78 12.58 8.40
N ALA A 133 -10.52 12.12 8.29
CA ALA A 133 -9.53 12.24 9.35
C ALA A 133 -8.34 13.14 8.99
N SER A 134 -8.19 13.54 7.71
CA SER A 134 -7.01 14.24 7.20
C SER A 134 -6.65 15.49 8.01
N HIS A 135 -7.62 16.33 8.34
CA HIS A 135 -7.38 17.58 9.08
C HIS A 135 -6.81 17.32 10.48
N TYR A 136 -7.31 16.30 11.18
CA TYR A 136 -6.80 15.92 12.50
C TYR A 136 -5.41 15.30 12.40
N LEU A 137 -5.19 14.43 11.43
CA LEU A 137 -3.88 13.80 11.18
C LEU A 137 -2.84 14.85 10.78
N LYS A 138 -3.22 15.87 10.00
CA LYS A 138 -2.33 17.00 9.67
C LYS A 138 -1.78 17.67 10.92
N ILE A 139 -2.63 17.98 11.89
CA ILE A 139 -2.19 18.63 13.15
C ILE A 139 -1.33 17.67 13.97
N VAL A 140 -1.66 16.38 14.04
CA VAL A 140 -0.81 15.36 14.71
C VAL A 140 0.57 15.32 14.08
N LEU A 141 0.64 15.29 12.73
CA LEU A 141 1.93 15.30 12.00
C LEU A 141 2.75 16.55 12.30
N ASP A 142 2.13 17.72 12.38
CA ASP A 142 2.81 18.98 12.72
C ASP A 142 3.44 18.91 14.11
N THR A 143 2.74 18.34 15.10
CA THR A 143 3.27 18.20 16.46
C THR A 143 4.39 17.18 16.58
N ILE A 144 4.51 16.24 15.64
CA ILE A 144 5.55 15.21 15.65
C ILE A 144 6.75 15.63 14.78
N PHE A 145 6.52 16.10 13.55
CA PHE A 145 7.59 16.44 12.62
C PHE A 145 8.09 17.87 12.82
N CYS A 146 7.21 18.87 12.70
CA CYS A 146 7.63 20.27 12.71
C CYS A 146 8.18 20.71 14.06
N SER A 147 7.67 20.18 15.17
CA SER A 147 8.19 20.49 16.51
C SER A 147 9.60 19.94 16.77
N GLN A 148 10.07 19.00 15.95
CA GLN A 148 11.37 18.36 16.06
C GLN A 148 12.34 18.73 14.94
N GLY A 149 12.06 19.84 14.22
CA GLY A 149 12.93 20.38 13.16
C GLY A 149 12.73 19.74 11.79
N GLY A 150 11.62 19.05 11.59
CA GLY A 150 11.14 18.63 10.29
C GLY A 150 10.19 19.64 9.66
N ASP A 151 9.77 19.40 8.43
CA ASP A 151 8.92 20.31 7.67
C ASP A 151 7.72 19.61 7.04
N TYR A 152 6.59 20.30 7.03
CA TYR A 152 5.47 20.04 6.13
C TYR A 152 5.84 20.51 4.73
N ILE A 153 5.84 19.59 3.77
CA ILE A 153 6.29 19.89 2.41
C ILE A 153 5.10 20.13 1.46
N ALA A 154 4.12 19.23 1.48
CA ALA A 154 2.96 19.35 0.59
C ALA A 154 1.76 18.54 1.07
N GLU A 155 0.58 19.04 0.72
CA GLU A 155 -0.64 18.26 0.63
C GLU A 155 -0.89 17.94 -0.85
N ILE A 156 -0.92 16.67 -1.16
CA ILE A 156 -1.19 16.16 -2.50
C ILE A 156 -2.65 15.73 -2.53
N THR A 157 -3.40 16.27 -3.48
CA THR A 157 -4.77 15.85 -3.77
C THR A 157 -4.74 14.89 -4.96
N TRP A 158 -5.10 13.63 -4.71
CA TRP A 158 -5.22 12.63 -5.76
C TRP A 158 -6.69 12.36 -6.10
N GLU A 159 -7.02 12.49 -7.38
CA GLU A 159 -8.35 12.16 -7.91
C GLU A 159 -8.45 10.62 -8.11
N ARG A 160 -9.00 9.93 -7.09
CA ARG A 160 -9.07 8.46 -7.04
C ARG A 160 -10.23 7.86 -7.81
N THR A 161 -11.26 8.66 -8.16
CA THR A 161 -12.45 8.20 -8.88
C THR A 161 -13.16 9.37 -9.54
N SER A 162 -14.02 9.10 -10.52
CA SER A 162 -14.89 10.10 -11.11
C SER A 162 -16.21 10.26 -10.32
N ALA A 163 -16.87 11.38 -10.50
CA ALA A 163 -18.20 11.61 -9.95
C ALA A 163 -19.25 10.73 -10.63
N HIS A 164 -20.20 10.21 -9.83
CA HIS A 164 -21.36 9.49 -10.34
C HIS A 164 -22.55 10.45 -10.55
N SER A 165 -23.38 10.17 -11.56
CA SER A 165 -24.51 11.02 -11.94
C SER A 165 -25.66 11.08 -10.91
N ASP A 166 -25.68 10.15 -9.94
CA ASP A 166 -26.67 10.06 -8.87
C ASP A 166 -26.28 10.81 -7.59
N SER A 167 -25.14 11.51 -7.59
CA SER A 167 -24.68 12.27 -6.43
C SER A 167 -25.60 13.46 -6.14
N LYS A 168 -26.15 13.50 -4.90
CA LYS A 168 -27.04 14.59 -4.44
C LYS A 168 -26.27 15.83 -3.94
N THR A 169 -24.96 15.70 -3.78
CA THR A 169 -24.06 16.77 -3.32
C THR A 169 -22.78 16.74 -4.15
N PHE A 170 -21.78 17.55 -3.83
CA PHE A 170 -20.44 17.41 -4.42
C PHE A 170 -19.89 16.03 -4.08
N ALA A 171 -19.56 15.25 -5.12
CA ALA A 171 -19.01 13.90 -4.96
C ALA A 171 -17.61 13.98 -4.34
N ASN A 172 -17.36 13.11 -3.35
CA ASN A 172 -16.02 12.95 -2.78
C ASN A 172 -15.19 12.03 -3.69
N THR A 173 -14.41 12.62 -4.58
CA THR A 173 -13.64 11.92 -5.62
C THR A 173 -12.14 11.88 -5.31
N THR A 174 -11.70 12.50 -4.21
CA THR A 174 -10.29 12.69 -3.91
C THR A 174 -9.88 12.06 -2.59
N ASP A 175 -8.62 11.64 -2.53
CA ASP A 175 -7.90 11.35 -1.30
C ASP A 175 -6.78 12.39 -1.10
N VAL A 176 -6.31 12.49 0.13
CA VAL A 176 -5.24 13.39 0.55
C VAL A 176 -3.99 12.58 0.87
N ILE A 177 -2.83 13.03 0.39
CA ILE A 177 -1.54 12.45 0.76
C ILE A 177 -0.67 13.58 1.31
N PHE A 178 -0.33 13.50 2.60
CA PHE A 178 0.58 14.44 3.23
C PHE A 178 2.03 14.02 3.01
N LEU A 179 2.88 14.98 2.66
CA LEU A 179 4.32 14.80 2.57
C LEU A 179 5.02 15.64 3.65
N TYR A 180 5.82 14.94 4.46
CA TYR A 180 6.70 15.53 5.47
C TYR A 180 8.15 15.09 5.26
N SER A 181 9.10 15.97 5.59
CA SER A 181 10.51 15.61 5.76
C SER A 181 10.87 15.54 7.24
N LYS A 182 11.76 14.60 7.63
CA LYS A 182 12.20 14.52 9.02
C LYS A 182 13.06 15.73 9.41
N ARG A 183 14.00 16.14 8.55
CA ARG A 183 14.83 17.35 8.71
C ARG A 183 15.24 17.94 7.37
N ILE A 184 15.89 17.17 6.53
CA ILE A 184 16.43 17.60 5.23
C ILE A 184 15.61 16.94 4.15
N LEU A 185 14.94 17.75 3.31
CA LEU A 185 14.17 17.20 2.19
C LEU A 185 15.10 16.64 1.12
N MET A 186 15.00 15.34 0.86
CA MET A 186 15.50 14.69 -0.34
C MET A 186 14.36 14.59 -1.35
N PHE A 187 14.48 15.26 -2.49
CA PHE A 187 13.42 15.32 -3.48
C PHE A 187 13.95 15.34 -4.90
N ASN A 188 13.59 14.35 -5.69
CA ASN A 188 13.85 14.27 -7.11
C ASN A 188 12.66 14.85 -7.88
N GLN A 189 12.83 16.00 -8.51
CA GLN A 189 11.76 16.65 -9.25
C GLN A 189 11.21 15.71 -10.32
N GLN A 190 9.87 15.58 -10.37
CA GLN A 190 9.16 14.74 -11.32
C GLN A 190 8.50 15.60 -12.40
N PHE A 191 8.43 15.06 -13.61
CA PHE A 191 7.87 15.75 -14.77
C PHE A 191 6.85 14.86 -15.48
N LYS A 192 5.87 15.48 -16.09
CA LYS A 192 4.96 14.83 -17.05
C LYS A 192 5.23 15.32 -18.47
N PRO A 193 4.94 14.51 -19.49
CA PRO A 193 5.06 14.93 -20.88
C PRO A 193 4.25 16.19 -21.17
N TYR A 194 4.73 17.01 -22.10
CA TYR A 194 3.91 18.13 -22.62
C TYR A 194 2.68 17.57 -23.35
N SER A 195 1.53 18.23 -23.20
CA SER A 195 0.35 17.89 -23.96
C SER A 195 0.55 18.20 -25.45
N GLU A 196 -0.12 17.44 -26.33
CA GLU A 196 -0.10 17.68 -27.77
C GLU A 196 -0.54 19.11 -28.13
N GLU A 197 -1.50 19.64 -27.40
CA GLU A 197 -1.98 21.02 -27.58
C GLU A 197 -0.87 22.02 -27.24
N TYR A 198 -0.14 21.83 -26.13
CA TYR A 198 1.00 22.65 -25.75
C TYR A 198 2.10 22.59 -26.79
N LEU A 199 2.45 21.39 -27.27
CA LEU A 199 3.47 21.19 -28.31
C LEU A 199 3.10 21.90 -29.61
N LYS A 200 1.84 21.80 -30.05
CA LYS A 200 1.34 22.50 -31.26
C LYS A 200 1.36 24.02 -31.08
N LYS A 201 1.07 24.51 -29.87
CA LYS A 201 0.98 25.94 -29.59
C LYS A 201 2.35 26.61 -29.46
N TYR A 202 3.31 25.97 -28.82
CA TYR A 202 4.59 26.60 -28.45
C TYR A 202 5.79 26.09 -29.21
N TYR A 203 5.88 24.79 -29.51
CA TYR A 203 7.01 24.19 -30.25
C TYR A 203 6.75 24.21 -31.76
N LYS A 204 6.65 25.45 -32.31
CA LYS A 204 6.27 25.70 -33.72
C LYS A 204 7.44 25.64 -34.67
N HIS A 205 8.66 25.80 -34.18
CA HIS A 205 9.88 25.89 -34.99
C HIS A 205 10.58 24.54 -35.03
N GLN A 206 11.29 24.30 -36.12
CA GLN A 206 12.10 23.10 -36.32
C GLN A 206 13.36 23.47 -37.11
N ASP A 207 14.46 22.89 -36.74
CA ASP A 207 15.72 22.93 -37.50
C ASP A 207 16.40 21.56 -37.53
N GLY A 208 17.66 21.47 -38.00
CA GLY A 208 18.40 20.22 -38.09
C GLY A 208 18.66 19.51 -36.75
N LYS A 209 18.51 20.20 -35.61
CA LYS A 209 18.65 19.66 -34.27
C LYS A 209 17.34 19.13 -33.68
N GLY A 210 16.18 19.64 -34.10
CA GLY A 210 14.88 19.19 -33.61
C GLY A 210 13.85 20.30 -33.52
N ARG A 211 12.72 19.97 -32.86
CA ARG A 211 11.64 20.97 -32.59
C ARG A 211 12.03 21.86 -31.42
N PHE A 212 11.76 23.17 -31.53
CA PHE A 212 12.04 24.12 -30.46
C PHE A 212 10.97 25.18 -30.29
N LEU A 213 10.87 25.71 -29.08
CA LEU A 213 10.15 26.97 -28.81
C LEU A 213 11.16 28.13 -28.76
N ASP A 214 10.72 29.29 -29.18
CA ASP A 214 11.49 30.52 -29.19
C ASP A 214 11.20 31.35 -27.94
N ARG A 215 12.11 31.31 -26.96
CA ARG A 215 11.96 32.00 -25.68
C ARG A 215 12.44 33.44 -25.75
N ASP A 216 11.63 34.36 -25.20
CA ASP A 216 11.97 35.75 -25.15
C ASP A 216 13.20 36.02 -24.26
N LEU A 217 14.19 36.73 -24.83
CA LEU A 217 15.40 37.17 -24.14
C LEU A 217 15.33 38.64 -23.69
N THR A 218 14.25 39.33 -23.93
CA THR A 218 14.09 40.71 -23.47
C THR A 218 13.63 40.79 -22.00
N ALA A 219 14.14 41.75 -21.25
CA ALA A 219 13.85 41.95 -19.82
C ALA A 219 12.86 43.08 -19.54
N GLY A 220 12.22 43.63 -20.55
CA GLY A 220 11.23 44.70 -20.38
C GLY A 220 10.08 44.27 -19.48
N GLY A 221 9.80 45.04 -18.42
CA GLY A 221 8.75 44.74 -17.45
C GLY A 221 9.12 43.77 -16.30
N LEU A 222 10.35 43.34 -16.19
CA LEU A 222 10.80 42.55 -15.06
C LEU A 222 11.23 43.40 -13.88
N SER A 223 10.80 43.05 -12.67
CA SER A 223 11.10 43.77 -11.43
C SER A 223 12.57 43.70 -10.97
N GLY A 224 13.39 42.85 -11.57
CA GLY A 224 14.80 42.64 -11.21
C GLY A 224 15.82 43.35 -12.09
N GLY A 225 15.38 44.23 -13.03
CA GLY A 225 16.27 44.81 -14.01
C GLY A 225 16.75 43.85 -15.09
N GLY A 226 17.68 44.31 -15.93
CA GLY A 226 18.27 43.51 -17.00
C GLY A 226 19.57 44.17 -17.50
N TYR A 227 20.19 43.58 -18.52
CA TYR A 227 21.44 44.04 -19.11
C TYR A 227 21.16 44.94 -20.34
N ASN A 228 21.56 46.22 -20.28
CA ASN A 228 21.32 47.16 -21.37
C ASN A 228 22.51 47.17 -22.31
N TYR A 229 22.36 46.61 -23.50
CA TYR A 229 23.38 46.62 -24.54
C TYR A 229 22.75 46.50 -25.93
N ASP A 230 23.58 46.84 -26.93
CA ASP A 230 23.24 46.65 -28.34
C ASP A 230 23.67 45.25 -28.80
N TRP A 231 22.72 44.50 -29.38
CA TRP A 231 23.00 43.20 -30.00
C TRP A 231 22.64 43.28 -31.48
N LYS A 232 23.70 43.32 -32.32
CA LYS A 232 23.55 43.38 -33.80
C LYS A 232 22.60 44.44 -34.28
N GLY A 233 22.69 45.63 -33.71
CA GLY A 233 21.87 46.77 -34.09
C GLY A 233 20.53 46.89 -33.32
N ILE A 234 20.24 46.00 -32.39
CA ILE A 234 19.05 46.03 -31.57
C ILE A 234 19.40 46.39 -30.13
N LYS A 235 19.10 47.60 -29.73
CA LYS A 235 19.33 48.09 -28.37
C LYS A 235 18.11 47.83 -27.52
N LYS A 236 18.23 46.92 -26.56
CA LYS A 236 17.18 46.53 -25.60
C LYS A 236 17.75 46.17 -24.25
N LEU A 237 16.85 46.04 -23.26
CA LEU A 237 17.15 45.44 -21.97
C LEU A 237 17.02 43.91 -22.11
N TRP A 238 18.12 43.19 -21.86
CA TRP A 238 18.19 41.72 -22.07
C TRP A 238 18.18 40.98 -20.73
N ARG A 239 17.76 39.73 -20.76
CA ARG A 239 17.73 38.85 -19.57
C ARG A 239 19.08 38.24 -19.21
N CYS A 240 20.06 38.31 -20.07
CA CYS A 240 21.39 37.80 -19.87
C CYS A 240 22.46 38.82 -20.24
N PRO A 241 23.68 38.73 -19.68
CA PRO A 241 24.81 39.54 -20.05
C PRO A 241 25.29 39.21 -21.51
N ILE A 242 26.03 40.15 -22.10
CA ILE A 242 26.45 40.06 -23.49
C ILE A 242 27.32 38.80 -23.78
N GLU A 243 28.14 38.37 -22.83
CA GLU A 243 28.97 37.17 -22.94
C GLU A 243 28.11 35.90 -23.04
N THR A 244 26.99 35.85 -22.34
CA THR A 244 26.01 34.74 -22.43
C THR A 244 25.29 34.75 -23.77
N MET A 245 24.94 35.93 -24.27
CA MET A 245 24.32 36.07 -25.60
C MET A 245 25.27 35.60 -26.70
N GLN A 246 26.61 35.93 -26.62
CA GLN A 246 27.63 35.44 -27.53
C GLN A 246 27.73 33.92 -27.51
N LYS A 247 27.76 33.30 -26.32
CA LYS A 247 27.77 31.84 -26.20
C LYS A 247 26.53 31.19 -26.84
N TYR A 248 25.36 31.79 -26.71
CA TYR A 248 24.13 31.29 -27.36
C TYR A 248 24.27 31.38 -28.90
N GLU A 249 24.87 32.44 -29.42
CA GLU A 249 25.13 32.58 -30.85
C GLU A 249 26.09 31.50 -31.35
N GLU A 250 27.26 31.33 -30.69
CA GLU A 250 28.28 30.33 -31.02
C GLU A 250 27.72 28.89 -30.99
N GLN A 251 26.82 28.63 -30.07
CA GLN A 251 26.14 27.33 -29.94
C GLN A 251 24.92 27.17 -30.89
N ASN A 252 24.68 28.14 -31.79
CA ASN A 252 23.53 28.18 -32.69
C ASN A 252 22.19 28.05 -31.96
N LYS A 253 22.14 28.61 -30.74
CA LYS A 253 20.91 28.59 -29.86
C LYS A 253 20.05 29.84 -30.04
N LEU A 254 20.42 30.80 -30.89
CA LEU A 254 19.61 31.98 -31.18
C LEU A 254 18.72 31.73 -32.41
N TYR A 255 17.46 32.10 -32.27
CA TYR A 255 16.46 32.22 -33.32
C TYR A 255 16.21 33.69 -33.55
N TYR A 256 16.33 34.20 -34.78
CA TYR A 256 16.03 35.57 -35.09
C TYR A 256 14.62 35.72 -35.66
N THR A 257 13.80 36.58 -35.03
CA THR A 257 12.49 36.94 -35.55
C THR A 257 12.60 37.71 -36.84
N ARG A 258 11.49 37.93 -37.54
CA ARG A 258 11.46 38.76 -38.76
C ARG A 258 12.06 40.18 -38.59
N ASN A 259 11.98 40.73 -37.37
CA ASN A 259 12.51 42.03 -37.03
C ASN A 259 13.94 41.94 -36.47
N GLY A 260 14.62 40.84 -36.63
CA GLY A 260 16.00 40.62 -36.18
C GLY A 260 16.17 40.41 -34.67
N THR A 261 15.09 40.43 -33.86
CA THR A 261 15.20 40.26 -32.40
C THR A 261 15.61 38.81 -32.09
N PRO A 262 16.70 38.60 -31.32
CA PRO A 262 17.11 37.28 -30.92
C PRO A 262 16.20 36.70 -29.86
N ARG A 263 15.91 35.40 -29.97
CA ARG A 263 15.17 34.60 -29.04
C ARG A 263 15.94 33.31 -28.79
N LEU A 264 15.89 32.74 -27.58
CA LEU A 264 16.58 31.51 -27.24
C LEU A 264 15.79 30.31 -27.76
N LYS A 265 16.45 29.44 -28.55
CA LYS A 265 15.91 28.14 -28.94
C LYS A 265 15.93 27.21 -27.73
N GLN A 266 14.76 26.73 -27.31
CA GLN A 266 14.61 25.71 -26.30
C GLN A 266 14.10 24.43 -26.96
N TYR A 267 15.01 23.45 -27.15
CA TYR A 267 14.70 22.21 -27.85
C TYR A 267 13.84 21.28 -26.99
N LEU A 268 12.85 20.63 -27.61
CA LEU A 268 11.93 19.72 -26.91
C LEU A 268 12.68 18.56 -26.24
N GLU A 269 13.66 18.00 -26.95
CA GLU A 269 14.47 16.87 -26.49
C GLU A 269 15.40 17.22 -25.31
N GLU A 270 15.68 18.52 -25.10
CA GLU A 270 16.48 18.99 -23.96
C GLU A 270 15.61 19.29 -22.72
N MET A 271 14.29 19.21 -22.85
CA MET A 271 13.36 19.60 -21.78
C MET A 271 12.80 18.37 -21.08
N PRO A 272 12.80 18.33 -19.76
CA PRO A 272 12.30 17.18 -19.01
C PRO A 272 10.77 17.05 -19.04
N GLY A 273 10.04 18.06 -19.50
CA GLY A 273 8.59 18.11 -19.47
C GLY A 273 8.02 19.20 -18.55
N VAL A 274 6.77 19.04 -18.17
CA VAL A 274 6.08 19.95 -17.24
C VAL A 274 6.30 19.44 -15.82
N PRO A 275 6.84 20.24 -14.89
CA PRO A 275 6.96 19.83 -13.48
C PRO A 275 5.60 19.39 -12.93
N LEU A 276 5.61 18.30 -12.18
CA LEU A 276 4.42 17.85 -11.47
C LEU A 276 4.07 18.81 -10.34
N THR A 277 2.78 18.99 -10.13
CA THR A 277 2.20 19.78 -9.04
C THR A 277 1.65 18.82 -7.96
N ASN A 278 1.08 19.38 -6.91
CA ASN A 278 0.40 18.62 -5.87
C ASN A 278 -1.05 18.22 -6.21
N LEU A 279 -1.55 18.54 -7.38
CA LEU A 279 -2.82 18.06 -7.90
C LEU A 279 -2.58 16.89 -8.88
N TRP A 280 -2.96 15.69 -8.46
CA TRP A 280 -2.74 14.46 -9.23
C TRP A 280 -4.07 13.93 -9.78
N ASN A 281 -4.41 14.34 -10.97
CA ASN A 281 -5.59 13.89 -11.74
C ASN A 281 -5.20 13.09 -12.99
N ASP A 282 -3.93 12.79 -13.15
CA ASP A 282 -3.35 12.07 -14.28
C ASP A 282 -3.03 10.60 -13.97
N ILE A 283 -3.32 10.14 -12.75
CA ILE A 283 -3.23 8.74 -12.33
C ILE A 283 -4.65 8.22 -12.11
N PRO A 284 -5.21 7.46 -13.07
CA PRO A 284 -6.56 6.93 -12.94
C PRO A 284 -6.62 5.82 -11.87
N PRO A 285 -7.81 5.55 -11.31
CA PRO A 285 -8.04 4.36 -10.48
C PRO A 285 -7.79 3.08 -11.29
N ILE A 286 -7.51 1.98 -10.58
CA ILE A 286 -7.28 0.68 -11.22
C ILE A 286 -8.56 0.23 -11.94
N ASN A 287 -8.46 0.06 -13.25
CA ASN A 287 -9.55 -0.48 -14.07
C ASN A 287 -9.86 -1.93 -13.66
N SER A 288 -11.12 -2.34 -13.82
CA SER A 288 -11.56 -3.72 -13.57
C SER A 288 -10.78 -4.78 -14.37
N GLN A 289 -10.27 -4.42 -15.54
CA GLN A 289 -9.50 -5.28 -16.44
C GLN A 289 -7.98 -5.03 -16.39
N ALA A 290 -7.50 -4.19 -15.48
CA ALA A 290 -6.07 -3.92 -15.36
C ALA A 290 -5.31 -5.17 -14.91
N SER A 291 -4.16 -5.44 -15.52
CA SER A 291 -3.29 -6.58 -15.18
C SER A 291 -2.76 -6.53 -13.73
N GLU A 292 -2.59 -5.33 -13.18
CA GLU A 292 -2.16 -5.11 -11.80
C GLU A 292 -3.25 -5.38 -10.75
N LYS A 293 -4.52 -5.59 -11.17
CA LYS A 293 -5.66 -5.78 -10.26
C LYS A 293 -5.61 -7.16 -9.60
N LEU A 294 -5.43 -7.21 -8.30
CA LEU A 294 -5.37 -8.43 -7.50
C LEU A 294 -6.70 -8.78 -6.80
N GLY A 295 -7.75 -7.95 -6.96
CA GLY A 295 -9.00 -8.11 -6.23
C GLY A 295 -8.94 -7.73 -4.75
N TYR A 296 -7.81 -7.16 -4.30
CA TYR A 296 -7.67 -6.66 -2.93
C TYR A 296 -8.42 -5.32 -2.78
N PRO A 297 -9.28 -5.18 -1.76
CA PRO A 297 -9.97 -3.92 -1.51
C PRO A 297 -8.97 -2.81 -1.26
N THR A 298 -9.28 -1.61 -1.72
CA THR A 298 -8.42 -0.43 -1.53
C THR A 298 -7.02 -0.50 -2.17
N GLN A 299 -6.75 -1.48 -3.06
CA GLN A 299 -5.49 -1.53 -3.80
C GLN A 299 -5.23 -0.20 -4.51
N LYS A 300 -4.05 0.39 -4.27
CA LYS A 300 -3.63 1.62 -4.96
C LYS A 300 -2.93 1.30 -6.28
N PRO A 301 -3.05 2.18 -7.30
CA PRO A 301 -2.34 2.01 -8.57
C PRO A 301 -0.82 2.01 -8.40
N GLU A 302 -0.12 1.16 -9.13
CA GLU A 302 1.35 1.16 -9.13
C GLU A 302 1.95 2.50 -9.54
N ALA A 303 1.33 3.21 -10.50
CA ALA A 303 1.77 4.52 -10.94
C ALA A 303 1.81 5.57 -9.81
N LEU A 304 0.90 5.47 -8.82
CA LEU A 304 0.87 6.34 -7.66
C LEU A 304 2.13 6.14 -6.80
N LEU A 305 2.43 4.87 -6.48
CA LEU A 305 3.58 4.51 -5.65
C LEU A 305 4.90 4.74 -6.39
N GLU A 306 4.92 4.51 -7.70
CA GLU A 306 6.09 4.80 -8.54
C GLU A 306 6.47 6.28 -8.50
N ARG A 307 5.48 7.17 -8.59
CA ARG A 307 5.70 8.62 -8.48
C ARG A 307 6.27 9.01 -7.12
N ILE A 308 5.68 8.50 -6.02
CA ILE A 308 6.13 8.75 -4.66
C ILE A 308 7.57 8.26 -4.44
N ILE A 309 7.83 7.00 -4.81
CA ILE A 309 9.14 6.36 -4.60
C ILE A 309 10.23 7.06 -5.42
N LYS A 310 9.96 7.42 -6.68
CA LYS A 310 10.90 8.16 -7.52
C LYS A 310 11.19 9.56 -6.99
N ALA A 311 10.17 10.24 -6.48
CA ALA A 311 10.30 11.60 -5.96
C ALA A 311 11.17 11.66 -4.69
N SER A 312 11.06 10.67 -3.80
CA SER A 312 11.67 10.76 -2.46
C SER A 312 12.60 9.59 -2.12
N SER A 313 13.18 8.93 -3.13
CA SER A 313 14.21 7.90 -2.91
C SER A 313 15.12 7.70 -4.12
N ASN A 314 16.28 7.11 -3.90
CA ASN A 314 17.23 6.69 -4.91
C ASN A 314 17.37 5.16 -4.91
N LYS A 315 18.04 4.59 -5.96
CA LYS A 315 18.37 3.16 -5.97
C LYS A 315 19.15 2.75 -4.73
N GLY A 316 18.75 1.63 -4.13
CA GLY A 316 19.38 1.09 -2.92
C GLY A 316 18.86 1.69 -1.60
N ASP A 317 18.08 2.77 -1.64
CA ASP A 317 17.41 3.32 -0.46
C ASP A 317 16.37 2.33 0.10
N ILE A 318 16.01 2.49 1.38
CA ILE A 318 15.09 1.60 2.09
C ILE A 318 13.71 2.25 2.18
N ILE A 319 12.73 1.57 1.59
CA ILE A 319 11.32 1.96 1.62
C ILE A 319 10.61 1.16 2.71
N LEU A 320 9.88 1.84 3.58
CA LEU A 320 9.02 1.21 4.59
C LEU A 320 7.55 1.42 4.23
N ASP A 321 6.79 0.31 4.21
CA ASP A 321 5.34 0.35 4.22
C ASP A 321 4.82 -0.46 5.42
N ALA A 322 4.30 0.26 6.42
CA ALA A 322 3.83 -0.35 7.67
C ALA A 322 2.35 -0.80 7.61
N TYR A 323 1.70 -0.63 6.47
CA TYR A 323 0.34 -1.10 6.17
C TYR A 323 0.29 -1.66 4.74
N CYS A 324 1.19 -2.59 4.44
CA CYS A 324 1.52 -2.92 3.05
C CYS A 324 0.42 -3.64 2.25
N GLY A 325 -0.64 -4.16 2.90
CA GLY A 325 -1.79 -4.77 2.23
C GLY A 325 -1.40 -5.78 1.16
N CYS A 326 -1.85 -5.58 -0.07
CA CYS A 326 -1.47 -6.43 -1.22
C CYS A 326 -0.08 -6.13 -1.80
N GLY A 327 0.73 -5.27 -1.16
CA GLY A 327 2.14 -5.04 -1.50
C GLY A 327 2.37 -4.17 -2.74
N THR A 328 1.52 -3.22 -3.05
CA THR A 328 1.76 -2.32 -4.20
C THR A 328 3.05 -1.52 -4.03
N THR A 329 3.27 -0.92 -2.85
CA THR A 329 4.51 -0.20 -2.52
C THR A 329 5.74 -1.11 -2.67
N ILE A 330 5.63 -2.33 -2.16
CA ILE A 330 6.70 -3.32 -2.14
C ILE A 330 7.09 -3.75 -3.56
N ALA A 331 6.10 -4.09 -4.40
CA ALA A 331 6.34 -4.49 -5.78
C ALA A 331 6.98 -3.36 -6.61
N VAL A 332 6.53 -2.12 -6.39
CA VAL A 332 7.12 -0.96 -7.06
C VAL A 332 8.54 -0.68 -6.55
N ALA A 333 8.80 -0.80 -5.26
CA ALA A 333 10.14 -0.64 -4.69
C ALA A 333 11.13 -1.67 -5.26
N GLU A 334 10.72 -2.95 -5.34
CA GLU A 334 11.51 -4.02 -5.97
C GLU A 334 11.81 -3.71 -7.44
N ARG A 335 10.81 -3.33 -8.24
CA ARG A 335 10.97 -2.95 -9.65
C ARG A 335 11.93 -1.79 -9.86
N LEU A 336 11.91 -0.83 -8.94
CA LEU A 336 12.76 0.37 -9.00
C LEU A 336 14.14 0.17 -8.35
N GLU A 337 14.50 -1.05 -7.96
CA GLU A 337 15.77 -1.39 -7.32
C GLU A 337 15.99 -0.65 -5.97
N ARG A 338 14.92 -0.49 -5.19
CA ARG A 338 14.99 -0.07 -3.79
C ARG A 338 14.94 -1.29 -2.88
N ASN A 339 15.60 -1.21 -1.73
CA ASN A 339 15.34 -2.15 -0.66
C ASN A 339 14.02 -1.80 0.02
N TRP A 340 13.37 -2.78 0.65
CA TRP A 340 12.08 -2.52 1.26
C TRP A 340 11.85 -3.34 2.53
N ILE A 341 10.97 -2.80 3.37
CA ILE A 341 10.43 -3.44 4.55
C ILE A 341 8.91 -3.29 4.48
N GLY A 342 8.20 -4.42 4.45
CA GLY A 342 6.74 -4.48 4.49
C GLY A 342 6.26 -5.03 5.83
N ILE A 343 5.16 -4.47 6.36
CA ILE A 343 4.53 -4.97 7.59
C ILE A 343 3.03 -5.06 7.35
N ASP A 344 2.44 -6.22 7.65
CA ASP A 344 0.99 -6.39 7.65
C ASP A 344 0.53 -7.32 8.79
N ILE A 345 -0.67 -7.06 9.29
CA ILE A 345 -1.25 -7.82 10.40
C ILE A 345 -2.01 -9.07 9.94
N THR A 346 -2.28 -9.20 8.63
CA THR A 346 -3.04 -10.32 8.09
C THR A 346 -2.17 -11.27 7.28
N TYR A 347 -2.34 -12.57 7.51
CA TYR A 347 -1.64 -13.57 6.72
C TYR A 347 -2.04 -13.53 5.24
N GLN A 348 -3.29 -13.19 4.97
CA GLN A 348 -3.81 -13.06 3.61
C GLN A 348 -3.05 -12.02 2.80
N SER A 349 -2.81 -10.84 3.37
CA SER A 349 -2.01 -9.79 2.73
C SER A 349 -0.59 -10.27 2.43
N ILE A 350 0.06 -10.89 3.42
CA ILE A 350 1.42 -11.43 3.29
C ILE A 350 1.50 -12.46 2.16
N SER A 351 0.57 -13.41 2.14
CA SER A 351 0.55 -14.48 1.14
C SER A 351 0.27 -13.93 -0.28
N LEU A 352 -0.66 -12.98 -0.40
CA LEU A 352 -0.97 -12.31 -1.66
C LEU A 352 0.23 -11.52 -2.18
N MET A 353 0.96 -10.86 -1.28
CA MET A 353 2.17 -10.10 -1.60
C MET A 353 3.29 -11.01 -2.09
N LEU A 354 3.56 -12.13 -1.40
CA LEU A 354 4.58 -13.10 -1.84
C LEU A 354 4.24 -13.64 -3.22
N LYS A 355 2.98 -13.97 -3.46
CA LYS A 355 2.53 -14.40 -4.79
C LYS A 355 2.70 -13.31 -5.84
N ARG A 356 2.35 -12.07 -5.55
CA ARG A 356 2.56 -10.92 -6.45
C ARG A 356 4.03 -10.76 -6.83
N LEU A 357 4.92 -10.88 -5.85
CA LEU A 357 6.36 -10.78 -6.09
C LEU A 357 6.87 -11.95 -6.95
N GLU A 358 6.42 -13.18 -6.66
CA GLU A 358 6.76 -14.36 -7.48
C GLU A 358 6.26 -14.21 -8.94
N ASP A 359 5.01 -13.81 -9.12
CA ASP A 359 4.39 -13.63 -10.44
C ASP A 359 5.07 -12.51 -11.26
N SER A 360 5.54 -11.44 -10.59
CA SER A 360 6.14 -10.27 -11.25
C SER A 360 7.64 -10.42 -11.50
N PHE A 361 8.39 -11.10 -10.62
CA PHE A 361 9.85 -11.13 -10.64
C PHE A 361 10.44 -12.54 -10.67
N GLY A 362 9.59 -13.59 -10.68
CA GLY A 362 10.00 -14.99 -10.66
C GLY A 362 10.34 -15.50 -9.26
N LYS A 363 10.44 -16.83 -9.13
CA LYS A 363 10.65 -17.51 -7.82
C LYS A 363 11.87 -17.04 -7.05
N ASN A 364 12.94 -16.70 -7.74
CA ASN A 364 14.22 -16.34 -7.11
C ASN A 364 14.13 -15.05 -6.26
N VAL A 365 13.09 -14.24 -6.43
CA VAL A 365 12.88 -13.05 -5.57
C VAL A 365 12.56 -13.46 -4.13
N LEU A 366 11.84 -14.57 -3.95
CA LEU A 366 11.44 -15.04 -2.63
C LEU A 366 12.62 -15.47 -1.76
N ASP A 367 13.69 -15.99 -2.39
CA ASP A 367 14.93 -16.41 -1.69
C ASP A 367 15.69 -15.20 -1.08
N LYS A 368 15.40 -14.00 -1.56
CA LYS A 368 16.00 -12.75 -1.09
C LYS A 368 15.20 -12.05 0.00
N ILE A 369 14.07 -12.62 0.41
CA ILE A 369 13.15 -12.04 1.39
C ILE A 369 13.33 -12.71 2.74
N GLU A 370 13.59 -11.91 3.77
CA GLU A 370 13.54 -12.35 5.15
C GLU A 370 12.07 -12.24 5.65
N LEU A 371 11.42 -13.40 5.77
CA LEU A 371 10.03 -13.47 6.24
C LEU A 371 10.01 -13.69 7.75
N ASN A 372 9.32 -12.80 8.48
CA ASN A 372 9.28 -12.78 9.95
C ASN A 372 7.83 -12.86 10.47
N GLY A 373 7.65 -13.55 11.60
CA GLY A 373 6.34 -13.67 12.26
C GLY A 373 5.43 -14.76 11.69
N ILE A 374 5.83 -15.42 10.62
CA ILE A 374 5.09 -16.55 10.01
C ILE A 374 5.83 -17.86 10.27
N PRO A 375 5.08 -18.94 10.54
CA PRO A 375 5.69 -20.26 10.65
C PRO A 375 6.45 -20.63 9.36
N LYS A 376 7.73 -20.96 9.51
CA LYS A 376 8.58 -21.47 8.41
C LYS A 376 8.62 -23.00 8.39
N ASP A 377 8.28 -23.60 9.53
CA ASP A 377 8.35 -25.02 9.79
C ASP A 377 7.29 -25.45 10.80
N LEU A 378 7.19 -26.75 11.02
CA LEU A 378 6.24 -27.36 11.95
C LEU A 378 6.43 -26.90 13.40
N GLU A 379 7.65 -26.60 13.84
CA GLU A 379 7.92 -26.13 15.22
C GLU A 379 7.40 -24.72 15.43
N SER A 380 7.66 -23.80 14.51
CA SER A 380 7.13 -22.45 14.57
C SER A 380 5.60 -22.40 14.42
N ALA A 381 5.02 -23.30 13.61
CA ALA A 381 3.58 -23.47 13.51
C ALA A 381 2.96 -23.95 14.84
N LYS A 382 3.58 -24.91 15.51
CA LYS A 382 3.18 -25.39 16.85
C LYS A 382 3.27 -24.26 17.89
N ALA A 383 4.35 -23.48 17.86
CA ALA A 383 4.52 -22.34 18.77
C ALA A 383 3.42 -21.28 18.59
N LEU A 384 2.98 -21.02 17.35
CA LEU A 384 1.88 -20.12 17.06
C LEU A 384 0.54 -20.67 17.56
N ALA A 385 0.28 -21.95 17.26
CA ALA A 385 -0.96 -22.64 17.61
C ALA A 385 -1.19 -22.85 19.10
N THR A 386 -0.11 -22.87 19.90
CA THR A 386 -0.17 -23.13 21.36
C THR A 386 -0.21 -21.86 22.21
N LYS A 387 -0.17 -20.69 21.61
CA LYS A 387 -0.30 -19.44 22.37
C LYS A 387 -1.69 -19.34 23.02
N PRO A 388 -1.78 -18.78 24.24
CA PRO A 388 -3.03 -18.78 25.02
C PRO A 388 -4.09 -17.80 24.47
N ASP A 389 -3.70 -16.85 23.62
CA ASP A 389 -4.65 -15.87 23.10
C ASP A 389 -5.40 -16.39 21.86
N ASP A 390 -6.70 -16.16 21.83
CA ASP A 390 -7.60 -16.60 20.75
C ASP A 390 -7.28 -15.97 19.40
N ARG A 391 -6.72 -14.76 19.40
CA ARG A 391 -6.38 -14.04 18.16
C ARG A 391 -5.23 -14.74 17.46
N THR A 392 -4.16 -15.05 18.17
CA THR A 392 -2.99 -15.72 17.60
C THR A 392 -3.33 -17.13 17.10
N ARG A 393 -4.19 -17.84 17.83
CA ARG A 393 -4.66 -19.15 17.42
C ARG A 393 -5.50 -19.10 16.14
N LYS A 394 -6.36 -18.11 15.99
CA LYS A 394 -7.12 -17.87 14.74
C LYS A 394 -6.22 -17.53 13.56
N GLU A 395 -5.15 -16.79 13.77
CA GLU A 395 -4.19 -16.51 12.71
C GLU A 395 -3.45 -17.78 12.26
N PHE A 396 -3.16 -18.71 13.17
CA PHE A 396 -2.67 -20.03 12.79
C PHE A 396 -3.69 -20.79 11.92
N GLU A 397 -4.98 -20.81 12.30
CA GLU A 397 -6.04 -21.43 11.52
C GLU A 397 -6.13 -20.84 10.10
N LYS A 398 -6.10 -19.52 9.98
CA LYS A 398 -6.06 -18.81 8.69
C LYS A 398 -4.83 -19.19 7.87
N TRP A 399 -3.66 -19.16 8.49
CA TRP A 399 -2.41 -19.55 7.83
C TRP A 399 -2.48 -20.98 7.28
N ALA A 400 -2.92 -21.92 8.08
CA ALA A 400 -3.01 -23.33 7.68
C ALA A 400 -3.94 -23.52 6.47
N VAL A 401 -5.12 -22.92 6.51
CA VAL A 401 -6.09 -23.00 5.41
C VAL A 401 -5.57 -22.31 4.15
N LEU A 402 -5.06 -21.09 4.26
CA LEU A 402 -4.61 -20.33 3.09
C LEU A 402 -3.37 -20.94 2.44
N THR A 403 -2.46 -21.50 3.24
CA THR A 403 -1.30 -22.24 2.72
C THR A 403 -1.74 -23.48 1.94
N TYR A 404 -2.63 -24.31 2.52
CA TYR A 404 -3.11 -25.51 1.85
C TYR A 404 -3.93 -25.21 0.60
N SER A 405 -4.83 -24.22 0.68
CA SER A 405 -5.72 -23.84 -0.43
C SER A 405 -5.06 -22.96 -1.50
N ASN A 406 -3.79 -22.64 -1.35
CA ASN A 406 -3.10 -21.65 -2.19
C ASN A 406 -3.90 -20.34 -2.33
N ASN A 407 -4.37 -19.82 -1.19
CA ASN A 407 -5.20 -18.61 -1.07
C ASN A 407 -6.56 -18.65 -1.79
N ARG A 408 -7.10 -19.84 -2.04
CA ARG A 408 -8.40 -19.99 -2.71
C ARG A 408 -9.56 -20.15 -1.73
N ALA A 409 -9.30 -20.43 -0.46
CA ALA A 409 -10.32 -20.56 0.56
C ALA A 409 -10.72 -19.20 1.14
N VAL A 410 -11.99 -19.08 1.45
CA VAL A 410 -12.59 -17.94 2.17
C VAL A 410 -12.65 -18.28 3.65
N ILE A 411 -11.97 -17.49 4.46
CA ILE A 411 -11.92 -17.67 5.91
C ILE A 411 -13.27 -17.30 6.54
N ASN A 412 -13.72 -18.08 7.51
CA ASN A 412 -14.93 -17.79 8.27
C ASN A 412 -14.59 -17.01 9.55
N ASP A 413 -14.81 -15.70 9.53
CA ASP A 413 -14.50 -14.81 10.67
C ASP A 413 -15.63 -14.68 11.71
N LYS A 414 -16.75 -15.38 11.54
CA LYS A 414 -17.89 -15.30 12.47
C LYS A 414 -17.58 -15.98 13.80
N LYS A 415 -17.72 -15.23 14.90
CA LYS A 415 -17.58 -15.78 16.26
C LYS A 415 -18.87 -16.50 16.68
N GLY A 416 -18.77 -17.74 17.16
CA GLY A 416 -19.77 -18.38 18.00
C GLY A 416 -20.93 -19.11 17.33
N ALA A 417 -21.09 -19.08 16.00
CA ALA A 417 -22.12 -19.84 15.26
C ALA A 417 -21.58 -20.47 13.97
N ASP A 418 -20.30 -20.78 13.95
CA ASP A 418 -19.56 -21.22 12.77
C ASP A 418 -19.76 -22.69 12.40
N LYS A 419 -20.53 -23.42 13.20
CA LYS A 419 -20.78 -24.89 13.00
C LYS A 419 -19.48 -25.69 12.77
N GLY A 420 -18.34 -25.20 13.31
CA GLY A 420 -17.03 -25.84 13.17
C GLY A 420 -16.39 -25.71 11.78
N ILE A 421 -16.69 -24.63 11.04
CA ILE A 421 -16.11 -24.34 9.73
C ILE A 421 -15.13 -23.17 9.85
N ASP A 422 -13.86 -23.42 9.58
CA ASP A 422 -12.84 -22.36 9.60
C ASP A 422 -12.72 -21.65 8.26
N ALA A 423 -13.01 -22.35 7.15
CA ALA A 423 -13.05 -21.77 5.82
C ALA A 423 -13.84 -22.58 4.80
N ILE A 424 -14.13 -21.95 3.66
CA ILE A 424 -14.82 -22.56 2.52
C ILE A 424 -14.05 -22.22 1.24
N ALA A 425 -13.91 -23.20 0.34
CA ALA A 425 -13.49 -22.98 -1.04
C ALA A 425 -14.52 -23.56 -2.03
N TYR A 426 -14.38 -23.16 -3.29
CA TYR A 426 -15.22 -23.66 -4.38
C TYR A 426 -14.35 -24.18 -5.50
N PHE A 427 -14.82 -25.24 -6.16
CA PHE A 427 -14.20 -25.78 -7.35
C PHE A 427 -15.26 -26.14 -8.42
N GLN A 428 -14.81 -26.29 -9.66
CA GLN A 428 -15.72 -26.62 -10.76
C GLN A 428 -16.04 -28.12 -10.73
N GLY A 429 -17.24 -28.46 -10.35
CA GLY A 429 -17.72 -29.84 -10.31
C GLY A 429 -18.26 -30.32 -11.65
N ASP A 430 -19.06 -29.48 -12.35
CA ASP A 430 -19.59 -29.70 -13.70
C ASP A 430 -19.64 -28.36 -14.46
N LYS A 431 -20.00 -28.40 -15.76
CA LYS A 431 -19.97 -27.25 -16.68
C LYS A 431 -20.71 -26.01 -16.13
N ASP A 432 -21.77 -26.24 -15.38
CA ASP A 432 -22.65 -25.19 -14.83
C ASP A 432 -22.76 -25.22 -13.30
N ASN A 433 -22.02 -26.13 -12.62
CA ASN A 433 -22.16 -26.30 -11.18
C ASN A 433 -20.82 -26.19 -10.45
N ARG A 434 -20.76 -25.29 -9.46
CA ARG A 434 -19.63 -25.17 -8.53
C ARG A 434 -19.93 -25.96 -7.27
N GLU A 435 -18.95 -26.74 -6.84
CA GLU A 435 -19.03 -27.53 -5.65
C GLU A 435 -18.17 -26.93 -4.54
N LYS A 436 -18.56 -27.19 -3.30
CA LYS A 436 -18.02 -26.58 -2.10
C LYS A 436 -17.04 -27.52 -1.42
N ILE A 437 -15.93 -26.97 -0.93
CA ILE A 437 -15.00 -27.60 0.01
C ILE A 437 -15.13 -26.86 1.35
N VAL A 438 -15.25 -27.61 2.45
CA VAL A 438 -15.18 -27.04 3.80
C VAL A 438 -13.86 -27.41 4.46
N PHE A 439 -13.29 -26.48 5.21
CA PHE A 439 -12.05 -26.65 5.96
C PHE A 439 -12.33 -26.59 7.45
N GLN A 440 -11.66 -27.49 8.18
CA GLN A 440 -11.63 -27.48 9.64
C GLN A 440 -10.18 -27.64 10.10
N VAL A 441 -9.72 -26.78 11.01
CA VAL A 441 -8.36 -26.77 11.54
C VAL A 441 -8.40 -27.06 13.03
N LYS A 442 -7.57 -28.00 13.48
CA LYS A 442 -7.44 -28.34 14.91
C LYS A 442 -5.98 -28.44 15.30
N SER A 443 -5.52 -27.53 16.16
CA SER A 443 -4.16 -27.53 16.70
C SER A 443 -3.97 -28.42 17.94
N GLY A 444 -5.06 -28.76 18.63
CA GLY A 444 -5.07 -29.53 19.87
C GLY A 444 -5.09 -31.05 19.69
N ASN A 445 -5.65 -31.72 20.68
CA ASN A 445 -5.87 -33.20 20.60
C ASN A 445 -7.02 -33.50 19.63
N VAL A 446 -6.74 -34.38 18.68
CA VAL A 446 -7.69 -34.79 17.64
C VAL A 446 -8.08 -36.25 17.77
N LYS A 447 -9.28 -36.59 17.41
CA LYS A 447 -9.87 -37.94 17.50
C LYS A 447 -10.86 -38.18 16.35
N SER A 448 -11.27 -39.40 16.14
CA SER A 448 -12.24 -39.78 15.09
C SER A 448 -13.58 -39.06 15.18
N GLY A 449 -13.95 -38.58 16.37
CA GLY A 449 -15.11 -37.74 16.56
C GLY A 449 -15.04 -36.43 15.75
N ASP A 450 -13.88 -35.81 15.68
CA ASP A 450 -13.69 -34.57 14.91
C ASP A 450 -13.90 -34.79 13.41
N ILE A 451 -13.53 -35.98 12.89
CA ILE A 451 -13.78 -36.31 11.48
C ILE A 451 -15.27 -36.57 11.22
N ARG A 452 -16.01 -37.16 12.16
CA ARG A 452 -17.47 -37.31 12.05
C ARG A 452 -18.18 -35.97 12.12
N ASP A 453 -17.68 -35.06 12.95
CA ASP A 453 -18.21 -33.67 13.04
C ASP A 453 -18.02 -32.95 11.72
N LEU A 454 -16.83 -33.06 11.09
CA LEU A 454 -16.58 -32.50 9.75
C LEU A 454 -17.53 -33.11 8.70
N GLN A 455 -17.72 -34.46 8.72
CA GLN A 455 -18.66 -35.13 7.82
C GLN A 455 -20.10 -34.64 7.99
N GLY A 456 -20.54 -34.45 9.23
CA GLY A 456 -21.85 -33.85 9.54
C GLY A 456 -21.96 -32.42 9.02
N THR A 457 -20.91 -31.64 9.20
CA THR A 457 -20.82 -30.26 8.70
C THR A 457 -20.86 -30.20 7.16
N MET A 458 -20.16 -31.10 6.48
CA MET A 458 -20.22 -31.22 5.01
C MET A 458 -21.67 -31.46 4.54
N THR A 459 -22.37 -32.34 5.17
CA THR A 459 -23.77 -32.68 4.85
C THR A 459 -24.68 -31.44 5.04
N LEU A 460 -24.56 -30.75 6.17
CA LEU A 460 -25.34 -29.56 6.49
C LEU A 460 -25.07 -28.39 5.54
N GLN A 461 -23.86 -28.30 5.00
CA GLN A 461 -23.43 -27.23 4.10
C GLN A 461 -23.56 -27.58 2.62
N GLY A 462 -23.95 -28.77 2.27
CA GLY A 462 -23.96 -29.26 0.91
C GLY A 462 -22.55 -29.27 0.29
N ALA A 463 -21.53 -29.57 1.09
CA ALA A 463 -20.16 -29.61 0.61
C ALA A 463 -19.78 -30.97 0.03
N ALA A 464 -19.11 -30.97 -1.11
CA ALA A 464 -18.68 -32.18 -1.80
C ALA A 464 -17.40 -32.77 -1.17
N LEU A 465 -16.52 -31.89 -0.66
CA LEU A 465 -15.23 -32.27 -0.06
C LEU A 465 -15.04 -31.61 1.30
N GLY A 466 -14.30 -32.28 2.18
CA GLY A 466 -13.88 -31.76 3.48
C GLY A 466 -12.38 -31.93 3.68
N ILE A 467 -11.72 -30.87 4.15
CA ILE A 467 -10.29 -30.87 4.47
C ILE A 467 -10.13 -30.67 5.97
N PHE A 468 -9.54 -31.64 6.63
CA PHE A 468 -9.22 -31.57 8.06
C PHE A 468 -7.73 -31.33 8.24
N ILE A 469 -7.34 -30.16 8.73
CA ILE A 469 -5.93 -29.78 8.94
C ILE A 469 -5.58 -29.92 10.43
N THR A 470 -4.50 -30.59 10.74
CA THR A 470 -4.07 -30.81 12.13
C THR A 470 -2.54 -30.82 12.24
N LEU A 471 -2.03 -30.35 13.40
CA LEU A 471 -0.59 -30.42 13.74
C LEU A 471 -0.13 -31.77 14.28
N LYS A 472 -1.05 -32.70 14.51
CA LYS A 472 -0.76 -34.02 15.06
C LYS A 472 -1.02 -35.09 14.02
N PRO A 473 -0.18 -36.12 13.93
CA PRO A 473 -0.43 -37.25 13.06
C PRO A 473 -1.79 -37.91 13.34
N PRO A 474 -2.59 -38.21 12.31
CA PRO A 474 -3.90 -38.81 12.50
C PRO A 474 -3.75 -40.27 13.02
N SER A 475 -4.67 -40.69 13.90
CA SER A 475 -4.75 -42.05 14.32
C SER A 475 -5.31 -42.95 13.21
N LYS A 476 -5.08 -44.25 13.30
CA LYS A 476 -5.65 -45.24 12.37
C LYS A 476 -7.18 -45.13 12.28
N ASP A 477 -7.82 -44.92 13.40
CA ASP A 477 -9.29 -44.75 13.51
C ASP A 477 -9.78 -43.48 12.79
N MET A 478 -9.02 -42.38 12.87
CA MET A 478 -9.32 -41.14 12.11
C MET A 478 -9.23 -41.37 10.61
N ILE A 479 -8.17 -42.03 10.16
CA ILE A 479 -7.97 -42.35 8.73
C ILE A 479 -9.10 -43.26 8.22
N GLN A 480 -9.47 -44.27 9.00
CA GLN A 480 -10.57 -45.18 8.65
C GLN A 480 -11.91 -44.47 8.61
N THR A 481 -12.16 -43.55 9.57
CA THR A 481 -13.36 -42.71 9.59
C THR A 481 -13.43 -41.77 8.37
N ALA A 482 -12.32 -41.12 7.99
CA ALA A 482 -12.25 -40.30 6.81
C ALA A 482 -12.55 -41.08 5.52
N LYS A 483 -11.96 -42.26 5.37
CA LYS A 483 -12.22 -43.14 4.21
C LYS A 483 -13.66 -43.63 4.14
N SER A 484 -14.33 -43.83 5.31
CA SER A 484 -15.74 -44.26 5.36
C SER A 484 -16.71 -43.17 4.83
N ALA A 485 -16.29 -41.90 4.73
CA ALA A 485 -17.06 -40.87 4.11
C ALA A 485 -17.26 -41.06 2.60
N GLY A 486 -16.48 -41.94 1.99
CA GLY A 486 -16.60 -42.31 0.60
C GLY A 486 -15.69 -41.56 -0.35
N ILE A 487 -15.89 -41.75 -1.63
CA ILE A 487 -15.07 -41.21 -2.71
C ILE A 487 -15.88 -40.17 -3.49
N TYR A 488 -15.23 -39.07 -3.87
CA TYR A 488 -15.75 -38.09 -4.79
C TYR A 488 -15.20 -38.33 -6.22
N ARG A 489 -16.07 -38.29 -7.21
CA ARG A 489 -15.73 -38.40 -8.64
C ARG A 489 -16.28 -37.18 -9.40
N GLY A 490 -15.42 -36.20 -9.63
CA GLY A 490 -15.77 -35.03 -10.44
C GLY A 490 -15.63 -35.29 -11.93
N ARG A 491 -16.50 -34.70 -12.75
CA ARG A 491 -16.51 -34.89 -14.20
C ARG A 491 -15.23 -34.35 -14.88
N TYR A 492 -14.58 -33.38 -14.26
CA TYR A 492 -13.33 -32.75 -14.75
C TYR A 492 -12.07 -33.18 -13.97
N MET A 493 -12.22 -34.11 -13.03
CA MET A 493 -11.08 -34.68 -12.31
C MET A 493 -10.60 -35.94 -13.00
N SER A 494 -9.32 -36.02 -13.29
CA SER A 494 -8.69 -37.21 -13.90
C SER A 494 -8.66 -38.40 -12.97
N GLN A 495 -8.80 -38.19 -11.66
CA GLN A 495 -8.78 -39.23 -10.62
C GLN A 495 -9.90 -38.97 -9.60
N SER A 496 -10.38 -40.06 -8.99
CA SER A 496 -11.27 -39.99 -7.84
C SER A 496 -10.47 -39.65 -6.58
N VAL A 497 -11.05 -38.85 -5.68
CA VAL A 497 -10.43 -38.46 -4.41
C VAL A 497 -11.32 -38.84 -3.22
N ASP A 498 -10.73 -39.03 -2.05
CA ASP A 498 -11.51 -39.26 -0.82
C ASP A 498 -12.34 -37.99 -0.52
N LYS A 499 -13.58 -38.18 -0.05
CA LYS A 499 -14.45 -37.04 0.33
C LYS A 499 -13.90 -36.23 1.49
N ILE A 500 -13.13 -36.84 2.38
CA ILE A 500 -12.47 -36.19 3.49
C ILE A 500 -10.97 -36.47 3.40
N GLU A 501 -10.17 -35.44 3.34
CA GLU A 501 -8.72 -35.50 3.40
C GLU A 501 -8.23 -34.99 4.76
N ILE A 502 -7.27 -35.69 5.38
CA ILE A 502 -6.59 -35.27 6.60
C ILE A 502 -5.19 -34.82 6.24
N VAL A 503 -4.89 -33.57 6.55
CA VAL A 503 -3.61 -32.90 6.27
C VAL A 503 -2.87 -32.64 7.57
N THR A 504 -1.52 -32.88 7.57
CA THR A 504 -0.66 -32.66 8.73
C THR A 504 0.59 -31.88 8.39
#